data_c0bf79466a8e8fe936cad3c519738383
#
_entry.id   c0bf79466a8e8fe936cad3c519738383
#
_cell.length_a   1.000
_cell.length_b   1.000
_cell.length_c   1.000
_cell.angle_alpha   90.00
_cell.angle_beta   90.00
_cell.angle_gamma   90.00
#
_symmetry.space_group_name_H-M   'P 1'
#
loop_
_entity.id
_entity.type
_entity.pdbx_description
1 polymer ?
#
loop_
_entity_poly.entity_id
_entity_poly.type
_entity_poly.pdbx_seq_one_letter_code
_entity_poly.pdbx_strand_id
1 'polypeptide(L)'
;MADLENGRGSGAGEKDPKLSDENTDAAPATPTSRPRGLLARLRLFETHMDRKLGIESDAIERKRAEDRQHVPWHEQLSMALLWASGTMNTSCFATGFLGREFGLDLRQTLLITILVSLLGGAVVGAAATFGAATGLRQMSVSRFSFGWWPNKVVAVLNAIQQLGWAAVSCITGGLALTAVSDGRVSLAVGIVILAVVAWLISVVGLNAILVYERYAWVIFFVIFMIMFGETGRYADNTTPATATGANLAGGVLSLIAVVYGSSASWATVASDYYVHYHADVSRVKVFLLTTLGIAIPTSIGMVAGCVVSSALNVRPDWETAYQKGLGYVIQESLYPRGFAKFLLTLLVLSGINTNVIGIYSAALSFQQISRPFSLVPRFLWMLLSLAGILALALGGREQLNQYLQSFLSLLGYWCTSYIVIILEEHYIFRKGDFASYDLDGWNTPSRLPHGIGASVAFGLGVVAWCMGMSQTWFVGPLARLIGDSGGDVANEFTFVVTAVAYPPARYLERKHFGK
;
A
#
# COMPACT_ATOMS: atom_id res chain seq x y z
N MET A 1 -15.86 -62.81 -45.28
CA MET A 1 -15.38 -63.34 -46.57
C MET A 1 -14.06 -62.66 -46.77
N ALA A 2 -12.98 -63.31 -46.43
CA ALA A 2 -12.16 -64.27 -47.20
C ALA A 2 -11.36 -63.46 -48.22
N ASP A 3 -10.06 -63.50 -48.40
CA ASP A 3 -8.93 -64.35 -48.01
C ASP A 3 -7.68 -63.67 -48.59
N LEU A 4 -6.54 -63.70 -47.90
CA LEU A 4 -5.32 -64.40 -48.25
C LEU A 4 -4.73 -64.08 -49.65
N GLU A 5 -3.49 -63.82 -49.95
CA GLU A 5 -2.25 -64.49 -49.55
C GLU A 5 -1.00 -63.79 -50.13
N ASN A 6 0.08 -63.86 -49.42
CA ASN A 6 1.47 -64.11 -49.78
C ASN A 6 2.14 -63.55 -51.07
N GLY A 7 3.34 -62.98 -50.80
CA GLY A 7 4.38 -62.82 -51.82
C GLY A 7 5.73 -62.38 -51.19
N ARG A 8 6.61 -63.35 -50.97
CA ARG A 8 8.03 -63.19 -50.55
C ARG A 8 8.87 -62.51 -51.65
N GLY A 9 9.83 -61.69 -51.19
CA GLY A 9 10.94 -61.28 -52.08
C GLY A 9 12.03 -60.52 -51.30
N SER A 10 13.08 -61.21 -51.00
CA SER A 10 14.40 -60.89 -50.44
C SER A 10 15.09 -59.67 -51.02
N GLY A 11 15.88 -58.98 -50.20
CA GLY A 11 17.14 -58.42 -50.62
C GLY A 11 17.62 -57.13 -49.98
N ALA A 12 18.69 -57.28 -49.20
CA ALA A 12 19.80 -56.37 -48.99
C ALA A 12 19.63 -55.11 -48.11
N GLY A 13 20.40 -55.14 -47.11
CA GLY A 13 20.62 -54.21 -46.02
C GLY A 13 21.07 -52.81 -46.36
N GLU A 14 20.55 -51.91 -45.59
CA GLU A 14 21.17 -50.61 -45.37
C GLU A 14 21.07 -50.28 -43.89
N LYS A 15 22.21 -49.93 -43.31
CA LYS A 15 22.35 -49.72 -41.88
C LYS A 15 21.78 -48.38 -41.50
N ASP A 16 20.72 -48.35 -40.71
CA ASP A 16 20.26 -47.17 -39.98
C ASP A 16 21.27 -46.80 -38.84
N PRO A 17 21.61 -45.53 -38.70
CA PRO A 17 22.38 -45.09 -37.56
C PRO A 17 21.49 -45.01 -36.31
N LYS A 18 21.97 -45.63 -35.24
CA LYS A 18 21.37 -45.66 -33.91
C LYS A 18 21.07 -44.22 -33.45
N LEU A 19 19.79 -43.87 -33.26
CA LEU A 19 19.36 -42.84 -32.32
C LEU A 19 19.69 -43.34 -30.92
N SER A 20 20.66 -42.73 -30.31
CA SER A 20 20.92 -42.87 -28.86
C SER A 20 19.87 -42.06 -28.11
N ASP A 21 19.01 -42.74 -27.39
CA ASP A 21 18.21 -42.16 -26.29
C ASP A 21 19.18 -41.64 -25.22
N GLU A 22 19.48 -40.36 -25.25
CA GLU A 22 19.99 -39.62 -24.10
C GLU A 22 18.87 -38.78 -23.50
N ASN A 23 18.00 -39.46 -22.77
CA ASN A 23 17.20 -38.88 -21.73
C ASN A 23 18.11 -38.69 -20.53
N THR A 24 18.87 -37.60 -20.51
CA THR A 24 19.56 -37.15 -19.33
C THR A 24 18.65 -36.16 -18.61
N ASP A 25 17.96 -36.66 -17.58
CA ASP A 25 17.44 -35.84 -16.50
C ASP A 25 18.54 -34.90 -16.01
N ALA A 26 18.48 -33.65 -16.48
CA ALA A 26 19.32 -32.59 -15.96
C ALA A 26 18.81 -32.23 -14.56
N ALA A 27 19.28 -32.93 -13.56
CA ALA A 27 19.21 -32.50 -12.17
C ALA A 27 19.77 -31.07 -12.08
N PRO A 28 19.12 -30.15 -11.32
CA PRO A 28 19.62 -28.79 -11.17
C PRO A 28 21.03 -28.84 -10.60
N ALA A 29 21.97 -28.30 -11.33
CA ALA A 29 23.39 -28.24 -10.98
C ALA A 29 23.55 -27.64 -9.58
N THR A 30 23.94 -28.43 -8.63
CA THR A 30 24.39 -27.99 -7.30
C THR A 30 25.65 -27.13 -7.51
N PRO A 31 25.66 -25.86 -7.09
CA PRO A 31 26.85 -25.03 -7.19
C PRO A 31 27.90 -25.54 -6.21
N THR A 32 28.93 -26.22 -6.71
CA THR A 32 30.04 -26.79 -5.93
C THR A 32 31.11 -25.79 -5.54
N SER A 33 30.91 -24.49 -5.73
CA SER A 33 31.83 -23.44 -5.28
C SER A 33 31.30 -22.75 -4.03
N ARG A 34 32.06 -22.84 -2.92
CA ARG A 34 31.77 -22.06 -1.70
C ARG A 34 31.68 -20.57 -2.06
N PRO A 35 30.60 -19.89 -1.64
CA PRO A 35 30.38 -18.49 -1.98
C PRO A 35 31.53 -17.63 -1.46
N ARG A 36 32.22 -16.95 -2.37
CA ARG A 36 33.28 -16.00 -2.05
C ARG A 36 32.65 -14.64 -1.75
N GLY A 37 32.62 -14.26 -0.45
CA GLY A 37 32.13 -12.96 0.02
C GLY A 37 31.04 -13.08 1.11
N LEU A 38 30.99 -12.08 1.99
CA LEU A 38 30.05 -12.01 3.11
C LEU A 38 28.60 -11.97 2.61
N LEU A 39 28.28 -11.14 1.63
CA LEU A 39 26.93 -11.01 1.07
C LEU A 39 26.42 -12.32 0.46
N ALA A 40 27.27 -13.05 -0.25
CA ALA A 40 26.89 -14.35 -0.82
C ALA A 40 26.58 -15.40 0.26
N ARG A 41 27.32 -15.39 1.37
CA ARG A 41 27.03 -16.25 2.53
C ARG A 41 25.72 -15.87 3.22
N LEU A 42 25.49 -14.59 3.43
CA LEU A 42 24.26 -14.08 4.02
C LEU A 42 23.04 -14.41 3.14
N ARG A 43 23.16 -14.32 1.82
CA ARG A 43 22.09 -14.68 0.88
C ARG A 43 21.81 -16.19 0.89
N LEU A 44 22.83 -17.04 0.98
CA LEU A 44 22.62 -18.48 1.17
C LEU A 44 21.92 -18.79 2.49
N PHE A 45 22.29 -18.08 3.55
CA PHE A 45 21.60 -18.18 4.83
C PHE A 45 20.12 -17.77 4.70
N GLU A 46 19.84 -16.64 4.05
CA GLU A 46 18.46 -16.18 3.76
C GLU A 46 17.70 -17.24 2.96
N THR A 47 18.25 -17.73 1.84
CA THR A 47 17.58 -18.77 1.02
C THR A 47 17.33 -20.06 1.81
N HIS A 48 18.24 -20.44 2.70
CA HIS A 48 18.05 -21.61 3.58
C HIS A 48 16.93 -21.38 4.60
N MET A 49 16.88 -20.21 5.21
CA MET A 49 15.82 -19.81 6.13
C MET A 49 14.47 -19.70 5.41
N ASP A 50 14.44 -19.06 4.24
CA ASP A 50 13.24 -18.94 3.42
C ASP A 50 12.65 -20.31 3.08
N ARG A 51 13.51 -21.25 2.67
CA ARG A 51 13.11 -22.63 2.37
C ARG A 51 12.59 -23.39 3.60
N LYS A 52 13.18 -23.13 4.77
CA LYS A 52 12.80 -23.76 6.04
C LYS A 52 11.50 -23.19 6.62
N LEU A 53 11.26 -21.90 6.40
CA LEU A 53 10.10 -21.16 6.90
C LEU A 53 8.97 -21.06 5.85
N GLY A 54 9.17 -21.60 4.64
CA GLY A 54 8.20 -21.51 3.55
C GLY A 54 8.02 -20.08 3.02
N ILE A 55 9.07 -19.25 3.11
CA ILE A 55 9.04 -17.86 2.66
C ILE A 55 9.39 -17.82 1.17
N GLU A 56 8.84 -16.84 0.46
CA GLU A 56 9.09 -16.63 -0.96
C GLU A 56 10.50 -16.03 -1.17
N SER A 57 11.45 -16.83 -1.68
CA SER A 57 12.82 -16.39 -1.95
C SER A 57 12.95 -15.46 -3.16
N ASP A 58 12.04 -15.58 -4.15
CA ASP A 58 12.05 -14.83 -5.42
C ASP A 58 10.98 -13.75 -5.46
N ALA A 59 10.92 -12.95 -4.40
CA ALA A 59 9.81 -12.04 -4.12
C ALA A 59 9.58 -10.95 -5.20
N ILE A 60 10.60 -10.59 -5.99
CA ILE A 60 10.48 -9.56 -7.04
C ILE A 60 10.33 -10.15 -8.45
N GLU A 61 10.49 -11.46 -8.62
CA GLU A 61 10.39 -12.15 -9.91
C GLU A 61 8.95 -12.18 -10.42
N ARG A 62 8.80 -12.16 -11.76
CA ARG A 62 7.49 -12.31 -12.40
C ARG A 62 6.92 -13.70 -12.14
N LYS A 63 5.69 -13.78 -11.64
CA LYS A 63 4.96 -15.04 -11.57
C LYS A 63 4.35 -15.34 -12.96
N ARG A 64 4.81 -16.43 -13.60
CA ARG A 64 4.30 -16.84 -14.91
C ARG A 64 2.87 -17.37 -14.78
N ALA A 65 2.10 -17.33 -15.86
CA ALA A 65 0.70 -17.76 -15.84
C ALA A 65 0.53 -19.24 -15.42
N GLU A 66 1.47 -20.10 -15.80
CA GLU A 66 1.55 -21.52 -15.46
C GLU A 66 1.80 -21.80 -13.97
N ASP A 67 2.48 -20.88 -13.27
CA ASP A 67 2.80 -21.01 -11.84
C ASP A 67 1.67 -20.46 -10.94
N ARG A 68 0.58 -19.94 -11.52
CA ARG A 68 -0.51 -19.31 -10.78
C ARG A 68 -1.68 -20.26 -10.62
N GLN A 69 -2.28 -20.21 -9.44
CA GLN A 69 -3.38 -21.10 -9.08
C GLN A 69 -4.74 -20.52 -9.48
N HIS A 70 -5.64 -21.40 -9.92
CA HIS A 70 -7.07 -21.12 -9.99
C HIS A 70 -7.62 -21.07 -8.57
N VAL A 71 -7.97 -19.87 -8.11
CA VAL A 71 -8.54 -19.65 -6.78
C VAL A 71 -10.06 -19.68 -6.90
N PRO A 72 -10.76 -20.56 -6.15
CA PRO A 72 -12.23 -20.61 -6.17
C PRO A 72 -12.84 -19.28 -5.72
N TRP A 73 -14.10 -19.01 -6.11
CA TRP A 73 -14.72 -17.70 -5.93
C TRP A 73 -14.75 -17.23 -4.46
N HIS A 74 -14.95 -18.15 -3.51
CA HIS A 74 -14.98 -17.82 -2.08
C HIS A 74 -13.61 -17.43 -1.54
N GLU A 75 -12.54 -17.98 -2.07
CA GLU A 75 -11.18 -17.56 -1.74
C GLU A 75 -10.82 -16.21 -2.39
N GLN A 76 -11.48 -15.84 -3.49
CA GLN A 76 -11.30 -14.53 -4.11
C GLN A 76 -11.81 -13.39 -3.22
N LEU A 77 -12.74 -13.66 -2.28
CA LEU A 77 -13.13 -12.69 -1.23
C LEU A 77 -11.94 -12.29 -0.35
N SER A 78 -10.90 -13.12 -0.25
CA SER A 78 -9.67 -12.78 0.45
C SER A 78 -8.99 -11.52 -0.12
N MET A 79 -9.26 -11.15 -1.39
CA MET A 79 -8.80 -9.89 -1.99
C MET A 79 -9.34 -8.68 -1.21
N ALA A 80 -10.61 -8.71 -0.81
CA ALA A 80 -11.21 -7.63 -0.01
C ALA A 80 -10.80 -7.72 1.46
N LEU A 81 -10.77 -8.93 2.02
CA LEU A 81 -10.51 -9.16 3.45
C LEU A 81 -9.07 -8.85 3.85
N LEU A 82 -8.10 -9.07 2.95
CA LEU A 82 -6.72 -8.65 3.14
C LEU A 82 -6.61 -7.13 3.38
N TRP A 83 -7.27 -6.36 2.52
CA TRP A 83 -7.28 -4.91 2.66
C TRP A 83 -8.01 -4.46 3.92
N ALA A 84 -9.09 -5.15 4.29
CA ALA A 84 -9.82 -4.85 5.52
C ALA A 84 -8.94 -4.98 6.77
N SER A 85 -8.08 -5.99 6.83
CA SER A 85 -7.14 -6.18 7.92
C SER A 85 -6.08 -5.06 7.97
N GLY A 86 -5.55 -4.64 6.82
CA GLY A 86 -4.50 -3.62 6.74
C GLY A 86 -5.00 -2.19 6.97
N THR A 87 -6.26 -1.89 6.62
CA THR A 87 -6.78 -0.51 6.62
C THR A 87 -7.69 -0.18 7.80
N MET A 88 -8.32 -1.17 8.45
CA MET A 88 -9.17 -0.95 9.62
C MET A 88 -8.33 -0.98 10.91
N ASN A 89 -7.75 0.17 11.27
CA ASN A 89 -6.77 0.28 12.34
C ASN A 89 -6.89 1.60 13.13
N THR A 90 -6.09 1.75 14.17
CA THR A 90 -6.04 2.96 15.00
C THR A 90 -5.60 4.21 14.26
N SER A 91 -4.84 4.08 13.17
CA SER A 91 -4.42 5.24 12.35
C SER A 91 -5.61 5.82 11.58
N CYS A 92 -6.49 4.96 11.02
CA CYS A 92 -7.74 5.42 10.40
C CYS A 92 -8.66 6.09 11.42
N PHE A 93 -8.78 5.55 12.63
CA PHE A 93 -9.51 6.20 13.72
C PHE A 93 -8.94 7.59 14.02
N ALA A 94 -7.62 7.72 14.15
CA ALA A 94 -6.96 9.01 14.37
C ALA A 94 -7.22 10.01 13.24
N THR A 95 -7.23 9.55 11.98
CA THR A 95 -7.51 10.40 10.82
C THR A 95 -8.92 11.01 10.88
N GLY A 96 -9.90 10.30 11.46
CA GLY A 96 -11.26 10.81 11.65
C GLY A 96 -11.35 12.06 12.53
N PHE A 97 -10.38 12.33 13.38
CA PHE A 97 -10.32 13.55 14.22
C PHE A 97 -9.98 14.81 13.40
N LEU A 98 -9.34 14.67 12.25
CA LEU A 98 -8.86 15.81 11.46
C LEU A 98 -10.00 16.68 10.89
N GLY A 99 -11.21 16.13 10.71
CA GLY A 99 -12.36 16.95 10.31
C GLY A 99 -12.65 18.06 11.32
N ARG A 100 -12.60 17.76 12.61
CA ARG A 100 -12.75 18.76 13.70
C ARG A 100 -11.60 19.77 13.69
N GLU A 101 -10.37 19.33 13.48
CA GLU A 101 -9.19 20.20 13.38
C GLU A 101 -9.30 21.19 12.20
N PHE A 102 -9.94 20.78 11.10
CA PHE A 102 -10.23 21.65 9.94
C PHE A 102 -11.50 22.49 10.10
N GLY A 103 -12.13 22.47 11.28
CA GLY A 103 -13.32 23.26 11.59
C GLY A 103 -14.61 22.80 10.93
N LEU A 104 -14.69 21.54 10.52
CA LEU A 104 -15.86 20.93 9.87
C LEU A 104 -16.84 20.35 10.91
N ASP A 105 -18.12 20.34 10.55
CA ASP A 105 -19.13 19.63 11.31
C ASP A 105 -19.09 18.11 11.05
N LEU A 106 -19.83 17.34 11.85
CA LEU A 106 -19.86 15.88 11.72
C LEU A 106 -20.38 15.42 10.34
N ARG A 107 -21.41 16.08 9.80
CA ARG A 107 -22.01 15.67 8.52
C ARG A 107 -21.06 15.86 7.36
N GLN A 108 -20.40 17.01 7.31
CA GLN A 108 -19.38 17.32 6.30
C GLN A 108 -18.23 16.30 6.38
N THR A 109 -17.73 16.05 7.58
CA THR A 109 -16.63 15.10 7.82
C THR A 109 -17.01 13.68 7.40
N LEU A 110 -18.21 13.20 7.75
CA LEU A 110 -18.70 11.87 7.36
C LEU A 110 -18.84 11.73 5.84
N LEU A 111 -19.45 12.71 5.18
CA LEU A 111 -19.64 12.67 3.72
C LEU A 111 -18.30 12.62 2.99
N ILE A 112 -17.35 13.49 3.38
CA ILE A 112 -16.02 13.52 2.78
C ILE A 112 -15.31 12.18 3.03
N THR A 113 -15.31 11.69 4.27
CA THR A 113 -14.66 10.43 4.63
C THR A 113 -15.15 9.26 3.78
N ILE A 114 -16.46 9.09 3.64
CA ILE A 114 -17.03 7.96 2.90
C ILE A 114 -16.79 8.09 1.39
N LEU A 115 -17.11 9.26 0.81
CA LEU A 115 -17.03 9.44 -0.64
C LEU A 115 -15.59 9.44 -1.13
N VAL A 116 -14.68 10.07 -0.40
CA VAL A 116 -13.27 10.16 -0.79
C VAL A 116 -12.53 8.85 -0.53
N SER A 117 -12.89 8.08 0.52
CA SER A 117 -12.37 6.72 0.70
C SER A 117 -12.80 5.80 -0.44
N LEU A 118 -14.01 5.96 -0.95
CA LEU A 118 -14.48 5.20 -2.12
C LEU A 118 -13.70 5.58 -3.39
N LEU A 119 -13.43 6.87 -3.61
CA LEU A 119 -12.61 7.35 -4.71
C LEU A 119 -11.19 6.80 -4.61
N GLY A 120 -10.54 6.91 -3.45
CA GLY A 120 -9.21 6.35 -3.22
C GLY A 120 -9.16 4.84 -3.38
N GLY A 121 -10.17 4.12 -2.88
CA GLY A 121 -10.32 2.69 -3.09
C GLY A 121 -10.43 2.31 -4.57
N ALA A 122 -11.15 3.11 -5.38
CA ALA A 122 -11.24 2.89 -6.83
C ALA A 122 -9.89 3.07 -7.55
N VAL A 123 -9.08 4.02 -7.12
CA VAL A 123 -7.70 4.20 -7.60
C VAL A 123 -6.86 2.94 -7.32
N VAL A 124 -6.96 2.39 -6.10
CA VAL A 124 -6.27 1.15 -5.73
C VAL A 124 -6.80 -0.05 -6.52
N GLY A 125 -8.12 -0.15 -6.68
CA GLY A 125 -8.77 -1.19 -7.48
C GLY A 125 -8.27 -1.21 -8.93
N ALA A 126 -8.11 -0.03 -9.54
CA ALA A 126 -7.54 0.09 -10.89
C ALA A 126 -6.09 -0.42 -10.95
N ALA A 127 -5.25 -0.01 -9.99
CA ALA A 127 -3.86 -0.48 -9.90
C ALA A 127 -3.76 -2.00 -9.67
N ALA A 128 -4.64 -2.57 -8.85
CA ALA A 128 -4.67 -3.99 -8.53
C ALA A 128 -4.87 -4.89 -9.77
N THR A 129 -5.61 -4.41 -10.78
CA THR A 129 -5.88 -5.17 -12.01
C THR A 129 -4.61 -5.56 -12.76
N PHE A 130 -3.54 -4.78 -12.63
CA PHE A 130 -2.25 -5.07 -13.28
C PHE A 130 -1.57 -6.30 -12.70
N GLY A 131 -1.70 -6.57 -11.39
CA GLY A 131 -1.05 -7.69 -10.72
C GLY A 131 -1.46 -9.04 -11.29
N ALA A 132 -2.76 -9.32 -11.32
CA ALA A 132 -3.30 -10.56 -11.88
C ALA A 132 -3.04 -10.66 -13.39
N ALA A 133 -3.18 -9.56 -14.14
CA ALA A 133 -2.99 -9.58 -15.60
C ALA A 133 -1.53 -9.85 -15.99
N THR A 134 -0.55 -9.24 -15.32
CA THR A 134 0.86 -9.28 -15.70
C THR A 134 1.70 -10.29 -14.91
N GLY A 135 1.30 -10.63 -13.68
CA GLY A 135 2.10 -11.38 -12.71
C GLY A 135 3.29 -10.61 -12.17
N LEU A 136 3.28 -9.29 -12.32
CA LEU A 136 4.32 -8.39 -11.87
C LEU A 136 3.86 -7.58 -10.66
N ARG A 137 4.79 -7.34 -9.74
CA ARG A 137 4.57 -6.43 -8.62
C ARG A 137 4.46 -4.99 -9.11
N GLN A 138 3.83 -4.14 -8.32
CA GLN A 138 3.46 -2.78 -8.72
C GLN A 138 4.67 -1.96 -9.20
N MET A 139 5.79 -1.97 -8.48
CA MET A 139 7.00 -1.26 -8.89
C MET A 139 7.70 -1.86 -10.12
N SER A 140 7.38 -3.11 -10.48
CA SER A 140 7.86 -3.73 -11.71
C SER A 140 6.96 -3.38 -12.90
N VAL A 141 5.66 -3.31 -12.70
CA VAL A 141 4.69 -2.84 -13.70
C VAL A 141 4.97 -1.40 -14.10
N SER A 142 5.24 -0.54 -13.15
CA SER A 142 5.49 0.89 -13.41
C SER A 142 6.69 1.16 -14.33
N ARG A 143 7.61 0.18 -14.49
CA ARG A 143 8.72 0.29 -15.46
C ARG A 143 8.26 0.43 -16.91
N PHE A 144 7.08 -0.06 -17.24
CA PHE A 144 6.54 0.07 -18.61
C PHE A 144 6.07 1.49 -18.94
N SER A 145 5.84 2.32 -17.93
CA SER A 145 5.49 3.74 -18.08
C SER A 145 6.69 4.64 -17.78
N PHE A 146 7.36 4.42 -16.62
CA PHE A 146 8.46 5.25 -16.13
C PHE A 146 9.83 4.85 -16.70
N GLY A 147 9.94 3.70 -17.37
CA GLY A 147 11.23 3.18 -17.82
C GLY A 147 12.12 2.68 -16.67
N TRP A 148 13.39 2.41 -16.99
CA TRP A 148 14.30 1.81 -16.02
C TRP A 148 14.82 2.78 -14.96
N TRP A 149 15.26 3.99 -15.39
CA TRP A 149 15.90 4.94 -14.49
C TRP A 149 14.94 5.77 -13.65
N PRO A 150 13.90 6.41 -14.23
CA PRO A 150 12.95 7.19 -13.44
C PRO A 150 12.16 6.33 -12.46
N ASN A 151 11.90 5.06 -12.80
CA ASN A 151 11.20 4.14 -11.90
C ASN A 151 11.93 3.88 -10.57
N LYS A 152 13.25 4.12 -10.51
CA LYS A 152 14.01 4.03 -9.25
C LYS A 152 13.59 5.11 -8.26
N VAL A 153 13.29 6.32 -8.76
CA VAL A 153 12.75 7.40 -7.92
C VAL A 153 11.38 6.99 -7.36
N VAL A 154 10.52 6.42 -8.20
CA VAL A 154 9.20 5.92 -7.78
C VAL A 154 9.34 4.83 -6.71
N ALA A 155 10.28 3.89 -6.88
CA ALA A 155 10.53 2.84 -5.89
C ALA A 155 11.03 3.39 -4.54
N VAL A 156 11.86 4.45 -4.57
CA VAL A 156 12.31 5.14 -3.34
C VAL A 156 11.13 5.85 -2.67
N LEU A 157 10.29 6.56 -3.43
CA LEU A 157 9.09 7.20 -2.89
C LEU A 157 8.15 6.17 -2.24
N ASN A 158 7.97 5.02 -2.89
CA ASN A 158 7.18 3.94 -2.30
C ASN A 158 7.80 3.38 -1.01
N ALA A 159 9.12 3.18 -0.97
CA ALA A 159 9.79 2.75 0.26
C ALA A 159 9.58 3.76 1.41
N ILE A 160 9.77 5.05 1.15
CA ILE A 160 9.54 6.13 2.14
C ILE A 160 8.08 6.12 2.60
N GLN A 161 7.13 5.95 1.69
CA GLN A 161 5.70 5.83 2.01
C GLN A 161 5.42 4.68 2.98
N GLN A 162 5.99 3.50 2.73
CA GLN A 162 5.78 2.34 3.61
C GLN A 162 6.40 2.56 5.00
N LEU A 163 7.57 3.20 5.08
CA LEU A 163 8.17 3.60 6.36
C LEU A 163 7.30 4.61 7.12
N GLY A 164 6.72 5.56 6.41
CA GLY A 164 5.82 6.56 7.00
C GLY A 164 4.54 5.94 7.56
N TRP A 165 3.89 5.02 6.82
CA TRP A 165 2.73 4.27 7.32
C TRP A 165 3.06 3.47 8.57
N ALA A 166 4.21 2.79 8.59
CA ALA A 166 4.67 2.05 9.74
C ALA A 166 4.96 3.00 10.93
N ALA A 167 5.52 4.18 10.69
CA ALA A 167 5.75 5.18 11.74
C ALA A 167 4.44 5.70 12.35
N VAL A 168 3.42 6.04 11.53
CA VAL A 168 2.08 6.41 12.01
C VAL A 168 1.49 5.31 12.88
N SER A 169 1.59 4.06 12.44
CA SER A 169 1.07 2.91 13.17
C SER A 169 1.82 2.65 14.48
N CYS A 170 3.12 2.93 14.54
CA CYS A 170 3.90 2.90 15.79
C CYS A 170 3.45 4.00 16.76
N ILE A 171 3.17 5.21 16.28
CA ILE A 171 2.73 6.32 17.13
C ILE A 171 1.33 6.02 17.69
N THR A 172 0.37 5.69 16.84
CA THR A 172 -1.01 5.42 17.26
C THR A 172 -1.12 4.19 18.16
N GLY A 173 -0.41 3.11 17.84
CA GLY A 173 -0.33 1.92 18.69
C GLY A 173 0.42 2.20 20.00
N GLY A 174 1.46 3.03 19.97
CA GLY A 174 2.19 3.49 21.16
C GLY A 174 1.31 4.30 22.11
N LEU A 175 0.48 5.21 21.58
CA LEU A 175 -0.52 5.94 22.36
C LEU A 175 -1.55 4.99 23.00
N ALA A 176 -1.98 3.97 22.27
CA ALA A 176 -2.86 2.94 22.82
C ALA A 176 -2.17 2.17 23.95
N LEU A 177 -0.92 1.75 23.78
CA LEU A 177 -0.14 1.03 24.80
C LEU A 177 0.11 1.89 26.05
N THR A 178 0.39 3.19 25.86
CA THR A 178 0.53 4.15 26.96
C THR A 178 -0.76 4.24 27.79
N ALA A 179 -1.92 4.31 27.15
CA ALA A 179 -3.21 4.37 27.84
C ALA A 179 -3.54 3.05 28.55
N VAL A 180 -3.32 1.88 27.93
CA VAL A 180 -3.52 0.56 28.56
C VAL A 180 -2.71 0.42 29.85
N SER A 181 -1.47 0.94 29.84
CA SER A 181 -0.56 0.87 30.98
C SER A 181 -0.79 1.98 32.04
N ASP A 182 -1.83 2.82 31.88
CA ASP A 182 -2.07 4.01 32.71
C ASP A 182 -0.85 4.94 32.78
N GLY A 183 -0.14 5.10 31.66
CA GLY A 183 1.03 5.98 31.56
C GLY A 183 2.34 5.38 32.09
N ARG A 184 2.36 4.13 32.56
CA ARG A 184 3.59 3.47 33.03
C ARG A 184 4.58 3.22 31.90
N VAL A 185 4.08 2.94 30.70
CA VAL A 185 4.87 2.83 29.47
C VAL A 185 4.80 4.18 28.76
N SER A 186 5.93 4.86 28.61
CA SER A 186 6.00 6.12 27.87
C SER A 186 5.75 5.88 26.38
N LEU A 187 5.26 6.91 25.68
CA LEU A 187 5.01 6.82 24.23
C LEU A 187 6.25 6.38 23.46
N ALA A 188 7.43 6.91 23.79
CA ALA A 188 8.67 6.53 23.12
C ALA A 188 8.99 5.03 23.28
N VAL A 189 8.82 4.49 24.49
CA VAL A 189 9.01 3.05 24.76
C VAL A 189 7.96 2.23 24.02
N GLY A 190 6.70 2.66 24.01
CA GLY A 190 5.64 2.02 23.24
C GLY A 190 5.96 1.92 21.74
N ILE A 191 6.42 3.01 21.15
CA ILE A 191 6.85 3.06 19.74
C ILE A 191 7.97 2.02 19.46
N VAL A 192 9.00 1.99 20.32
CA VAL A 192 10.12 1.05 20.17
C VAL A 192 9.63 -0.41 20.27
N ILE A 193 8.78 -0.72 21.25
CA ILE A 193 8.22 -2.07 21.42
C ILE A 193 7.47 -2.49 20.14
N LEU A 194 6.56 -1.65 19.64
CA LEU A 194 5.78 -1.98 18.43
C LEU A 194 6.67 -2.19 17.21
N ALA A 195 7.63 -1.28 17.00
CA ALA A 195 8.54 -1.36 15.84
C ALA A 195 9.40 -2.63 15.89
N VAL A 196 9.98 -2.95 17.05
CA VAL A 196 10.83 -4.16 17.22
C VAL A 196 10.01 -5.44 17.08
N VAL A 197 8.82 -5.52 17.70
CA VAL A 197 7.95 -6.70 17.58
C VAL A 197 7.53 -6.91 16.13
N ALA A 198 7.11 -5.85 15.43
CA ALA A 198 6.75 -5.93 14.03
C ALA A 198 7.94 -6.36 13.15
N TRP A 199 9.14 -5.86 13.42
CA TRP A 199 10.35 -6.27 12.71
C TRP A 199 10.66 -7.75 12.92
N LEU A 200 10.61 -8.24 14.16
CA LEU A 200 10.82 -9.67 14.48
C LEU A 200 9.81 -10.55 13.71
N ILE A 201 8.53 -10.18 13.71
CA ILE A 201 7.50 -10.92 12.97
C ILE A 201 7.79 -10.89 11.46
N SER A 202 8.18 -9.72 10.92
CA SER A 202 8.50 -9.57 9.49
C SER A 202 9.67 -10.46 9.04
N VAL A 203 10.65 -10.67 9.92
CA VAL A 203 11.81 -11.55 9.65
C VAL A 203 11.42 -13.02 9.68
N VAL A 204 10.49 -13.44 10.57
CA VAL A 204 10.08 -14.85 10.73
C VAL A 204 9.26 -15.37 9.55
N GLY A 205 8.49 -14.52 8.86
CA GLY A 205 7.94 -14.92 7.58
C GLY A 205 6.52 -14.51 7.22
N LEU A 206 6.32 -14.34 5.92
CA LEU A 206 5.08 -13.85 5.30
C LEU A 206 3.88 -14.78 5.49
N ASN A 207 4.08 -16.09 5.46
CA ASN A 207 2.98 -17.06 5.52
C ASN A 207 2.16 -16.97 6.81
N ALA A 208 2.82 -16.81 7.97
CA ALA A 208 2.13 -16.63 9.24
C ALA A 208 1.35 -15.31 9.27
N ILE A 209 1.90 -14.27 8.64
CA ILE A 209 1.26 -12.96 8.52
C ILE A 209 0.01 -13.04 7.66
N LEU A 210 0.07 -13.68 6.51
CA LEU A 210 -1.07 -13.83 5.60
C LEU A 210 -2.21 -14.63 6.24
N VAL A 211 -1.90 -15.65 7.04
CA VAL A 211 -2.91 -16.40 7.81
C VAL A 211 -3.53 -15.52 8.88
N TYR A 212 -2.72 -14.75 9.62
CA TYR A 212 -3.22 -13.82 10.63
C TYR A 212 -4.12 -12.73 9.99
N GLU A 213 -3.68 -12.10 8.92
CA GLU A 213 -4.42 -11.05 8.22
C GLU A 213 -5.78 -11.52 7.69
N ARG A 214 -5.86 -12.77 7.26
CA ARG A 214 -7.14 -13.36 6.81
C ARG A 214 -8.24 -13.28 7.87
N TYR A 215 -7.89 -13.33 9.16
CA TYR A 215 -8.86 -13.36 10.27
C TYR A 215 -8.83 -12.10 11.15
N ALA A 216 -7.74 -11.34 11.16
CA ALA A 216 -7.56 -10.18 12.04
C ALA A 216 -8.62 -9.08 11.82
N TRP A 217 -9.10 -8.91 10.58
CA TRP A 217 -10.15 -7.95 10.26
C TRP A 217 -11.43 -8.19 11.07
N VAL A 218 -11.77 -9.43 11.43
CA VAL A 218 -12.97 -9.75 12.24
C VAL A 218 -12.85 -9.13 13.61
N ILE A 219 -11.67 -9.24 14.23
CA ILE A 219 -11.41 -8.66 15.56
C ILE A 219 -11.58 -7.15 15.51
N PHE A 220 -10.95 -6.49 14.53
CA PHE A 220 -11.01 -5.03 14.40
C PHE A 220 -12.42 -4.56 14.05
N PHE A 221 -13.11 -5.27 13.17
CA PHE A 221 -14.51 -4.97 12.86
C PHE A 221 -15.40 -5.03 14.11
N VAL A 222 -15.31 -6.09 14.90
CA VAL A 222 -16.07 -6.23 16.15
C VAL A 222 -15.74 -5.09 17.12
N ILE A 223 -14.46 -4.71 17.26
CA ILE A 223 -14.08 -3.59 18.14
C ILE A 223 -14.74 -2.29 17.67
N PHE A 224 -14.67 -1.97 16.37
CA PHE A 224 -15.30 -0.75 15.86
C PHE A 224 -16.83 -0.79 15.98
N MET A 225 -17.48 -1.95 15.82
CA MET A 225 -18.93 -2.09 16.06
C MET A 225 -19.28 -1.85 17.52
N ILE A 226 -18.47 -2.34 18.47
CA ILE A 226 -18.64 -2.04 19.90
C ILE A 226 -18.45 -0.53 20.14
N MET A 227 -17.42 0.07 19.55
CA MET A 227 -17.20 1.53 19.65
C MET A 227 -18.43 2.30 19.15
N PHE A 228 -18.99 1.97 18.00
CA PHE A 228 -20.20 2.61 17.51
C PHE A 228 -21.40 2.43 18.46
N GLY A 229 -21.57 1.24 19.03
CA GLY A 229 -22.63 0.97 20.01
C GLY A 229 -22.54 1.82 21.26
N GLU A 230 -21.34 2.02 21.78
CA GLU A 230 -21.13 2.79 23.02
C GLU A 230 -21.02 4.30 22.77
N THR A 231 -20.41 4.72 21.65
CA THR A 231 -20.12 6.14 21.39
C THR A 231 -21.18 6.83 20.52
N GLY A 232 -21.89 6.08 19.67
CA GLY A 232 -22.79 6.65 18.66
C GLY A 232 -23.90 7.54 19.24
N ARG A 233 -24.40 7.24 20.44
CA ARG A 233 -25.41 8.06 21.15
C ARG A 233 -24.88 9.45 21.56
N TYR A 234 -23.59 9.64 21.59
CA TYR A 234 -22.95 10.91 21.93
C TYR A 234 -22.49 11.69 20.70
N ALA A 235 -22.70 11.15 19.49
CA ALA A 235 -22.38 11.86 18.26
C ALA A 235 -23.08 13.22 18.22
N ASP A 236 -22.29 14.29 18.14
CA ASP A 236 -22.82 15.64 18.10
C ASP A 236 -22.98 16.09 16.63
N ASN A 237 -24.24 16.15 16.21
CA ASN A 237 -24.65 16.66 14.91
C ASN A 237 -25.28 18.04 14.98
N THR A 238 -25.27 18.67 16.15
CA THR A 238 -25.92 19.96 16.44
C THR A 238 -24.94 21.13 16.42
N THR A 239 -23.69 20.89 16.81
CA THR A 239 -22.65 21.93 16.76
C THR A 239 -22.30 22.20 15.29
N PRO A 240 -22.50 23.46 14.84
CA PRO A 240 -22.16 23.84 13.46
C PRO A 240 -20.65 23.86 13.25
N ALA A 241 -20.24 23.80 11.97
CA ALA A 241 -18.86 24.00 11.58
C ALA A 241 -18.31 25.32 12.17
N THR A 242 -17.11 25.29 12.71
CA THR A 242 -16.43 26.50 13.22
C THR A 242 -15.85 27.35 12.10
N ALA A 243 -15.46 26.70 10.99
CA ALA A 243 -15.02 27.36 9.77
C ALA A 243 -16.24 27.85 8.95
N THR A 244 -16.13 29.02 8.31
CA THR A 244 -17.18 29.62 7.47
C THR A 244 -16.62 30.18 6.16
N GLY A 245 -17.46 30.32 5.13
CA GLY A 245 -17.05 30.93 3.88
C GLY A 245 -15.88 30.23 3.20
N ALA A 246 -14.85 30.97 2.81
CA ALA A 246 -13.65 30.45 2.16
C ALA A 246 -12.82 29.53 3.08
N ASN A 247 -12.84 29.79 4.39
CA ASN A 247 -12.16 28.92 5.36
C ASN A 247 -12.82 27.55 5.47
N LEU A 248 -14.15 27.48 5.35
CA LEU A 248 -14.87 26.20 5.27
C LEU A 248 -14.46 25.42 4.01
N ALA A 249 -14.41 26.10 2.86
CA ALA A 249 -13.94 25.48 1.62
C ALA A 249 -12.50 24.96 1.75
N GLY A 250 -11.62 25.73 2.38
CA GLY A 250 -10.24 25.31 2.70
C GLY A 250 -10.19 24.06 3.57
N GLY A 251 -11.00 24.01 4.63
CA GLY A 251 -11.10 22.84 5.50
C GLY A 251 -11.60 21.59 4.78
N VAL A 252 -12.64 21.74 3.94
CA VAL A 252 -13.18 20.66 3.10
C VAL A 252 -12.11 20.10 2.17
N LEU A 253 -11.39 20.94 1.45
CA LEU A 253 -10.34 20.54 0.51
C LEU A 253 -9.18 19.86 1.24
N SER A 254 -8.77 20.38 2.38
CA SER A 254 -7.70 19.79 3.20
C SER A 254 -8.09 18.40 3.73
N LEU A 255 -9.35 18.22 4.16
CA LEU A 255 -9.81 16.89 4.57
C LEU A 255 -9.90 15.92 3.37
N ILE A 256 -10.34 16.39 2.21
CA ILE A 256 -10.32 15.59 0.97
C ILE A 256 -8.90 15.12 0.67
N ALA A 257 -7.91 16.00 0.71
CA ALA A 257 -6.51 15.65 0.45
C ALA A 257 -5.99 14.56 1.40
N VAL A 258 -6.29 14.67 2.69
CA VAL A 258 -5.89 13.68 3.72
C VAL A 258 -6.57 12.33 3.51
N VAL A 259 -7.89 12.30 3.36
CA VAL A 259 -8.66 11.05 3.21
C VAL A 259 -8.31 10.35 1.90
N TYR A 260 -8.14 11.12 0.82
CA TYR A 260 -7.68 10.60 -0.47
C TYR A 260 -6.28 9.97 -0.34
N GLY A 261 -5.34 10.69 0.24
CA GLY A 261 -3.98 10.19 0.44
C GLY A 261 -3.93 8.94 1.31
N SER A 262 -4.76 8.86 2.35
CA SER A 262 -4.89 7.68 3.20
C SER A 262 -5.37 6.45 2.43
N SER A 263 -6.31 6.61 1.50
CA SER A 263 -6.92 5.50 0.76
C SER A 263 -6.16 5.19 -0.53
N ALA A 264 -5.89 6.19 -1.38
CA ALA A 264 -5.32 6.02 -2.71
C ALA A 264 -3.86 5.58 -2.69
N SER A 265 -3.11 5.91 -1.65
CA SER A 265 -1.68 5.57 -1.56
C SER A 265 -1.39 4.06 -1.60
N TRP A 266 -2.35 3.21 -1.24
CA TRP A 266 -2.22 1.76 -1.40
C TRP A 266 -2.11 1.30 -2.86
N ALA A 267 -2.42 2.16 -3.84
CA ALA A 267 -2.24 1.86 -5.26
C ALA A 267 -0.79 1.53 -5.64
N THR A 268 0.17 2.04 -4.88
CA THR A 268 1.60 1.85 -5.12
C THR A 268 2.13 0.46 -4.77
N VAL A 269 1.32 -0.35 -4.09
CA VAL A 269 1.62 -1.75 -3.75
C VAL A 269 0.48 -2.70 -4.14
N ALA A 270 -0.57 -2.19 -4.77
CA ALA A 270 -1.78 -2.96 -5.02
C ALA A 270 -1.52 -4.25 -5.81
N SER A 271 -0.77 -4.19 -6.92
CA SER A 271 -0.46 -5.37 -7.73
C SER A 271 0.28 -6.47 -6.97
N ASP A 272 1.01 -6.13 -5.91
CA ASP A 272 1.85 -7.08 -5.17
C ASP A 272 1.05 -8.24 -4.57
N TYR A 273 -0.21 -8.00 -4.24
CA TYR A 273 -1.11 -8.97 -3.63
C TYR A 273 -1.89 -9.82 -4.64
N TYR A 274 -1.79 -9.49 -5.94
CA TYR A 274 -2.55 -10.16 -7.00
C TYR A 274 -1.68 -10.98 -7.96
N VAL A 275 -0.37 -10.99 -7.80
CA VAL A 275 0.56 -11.71 -8.68
C VAL A 275 0.36 -13.23 -8.70
N HIS A 276 -0.24 -13.80 -7.66
CA HIS A 276 -0.49 -15.24 -7.54
C HIS A 276 -1.84 -15.67 -8.12
N TYR A 277 -2.74 -14.74 -8.43
CA TYR A 277 -4.02 -15.05 -9.03
C TYR A 277 -3.88 -15.36 -10.52
N HIS A 278 -4.73 -16.26 -11.02
CA HIS A 278 -4.73 -16.64 -12.43
C HIS A 278 -4.98 -15.43 -13.34
N ALA A 279 -4.34 -15.41 -14.52
CA ALA A 279 -4.43 -14.27 -15.45
C ALA A 279 -5.85 -14.00 -15.97
N ASP A 280 -6.72 -15.02 -15.98
CA ASP A 280 -8.10 -14.95 -16.45
C ASP A 280 -9.10 -14.46 -15.39
N VAL A 281 -8.62 -14.14 -14.18
CA VAL A 281 -9.49 -13.54 -13.15
C VAL A 281 -10.14 -12.27 -13.70
N SER A 282 -11.45 -12.15 -13.53
CA SER A 282 -12.20 -10.98 -14.00
C SER A 282 -11.65 -9.68 -13.41
N ARG A 283 -11.21 -8.77 -14.28
CA ARG A 283 -10.66 -7.46 -13.90
C ARG A 283 -11.68 -6.61 -13.13
N VAL A 284 -12.96 -6.69 -13.53
CA VAL A 284 -14.06 -6.02 -12.82
C VAL A 284 -14.18 -6.55 -11.40
N LYS A 285 -14.04 -7.87 -11.19
CA LYS A 285 -14.07 -8.47 -9.86
C LYS A 285 -12.88 -8.01 -9.01
N VAL A 286 -11.64 -8.03 -9.55
CA VAL A 286 -10.45 -7.50 -8.87
C VAL A 286 -10.65 -6.04 -8.51
N PHE A 287 -11.11 -5.23 -9.45
CA PHE A 287 -11.39 -3.81 -9.22
C PHE A 287 -12.41 -3.60 -8.09
N LEU A 288 -13.58 -4.25 -8.16
CA LEU A 288 -14.66 -4.05 -7.17
C LEU A 288 -14.28 -4.59 -5.78
N LEU A 289 -13.70 -5.79 -5.69
CA LEU A 289 -13.31 -6.36 -4.40
C LEU A 289 -12.21 -5.55 -3.73
N THR A 290 -11.25 -5.02 -4.49
CA THR A 290 -10.20 -4.15 -3.95
C THR A 290 -10.77 -2.81 -3.55
N THR A 291 -11.59 -2.18 -4.40
CA THR A 291 -12.23 -0.89 -4.10
C THR A 291 -13.04 -0.95 -2.80
N LEU A 292 -13.93 -1.94 -2.68
CA LEU A 292 -14.77 -2.10 -1.49
C LEU A 292 -13.95 -2.57 -0.28
N GLY A 293 -12.95 -3.42 -0.51
CA GLY A 293 -12.05 -3.92 0.54
C GLY A 293 -11.18 -2.83 1.17
N ILE A 294 -10.91 -1.75 0.45
CA ILE A 294 -10.23 -0.55 0.99
C ILE A 294 -11.27 0.45 1.54
N ALA A 295 -12.25 0.82 0.73
CA ALA A 295 -13.15 1.93 1.06
C ALA A 295 -13.98 1.67 2.32
N ILE A 296 -14.58 0.49 2.44
CA ILE A 296 -15.47 0.17 3.57
C ILE A 296 -14.70 0.11 4.89
N PRO A 297 -13.60 -0.67 5.03
CA PRO A 297 -12.88 -0.75 6.30
C PRO A 297 -12.21 0.55 6.70
N THR A 298 -11.62 1.29 5.73
CA THR A 298 -11.06 2.63 5.98
C THR A 298 -12.14 3.59 6.49
N SER A 299 -13.32 3.59 5.83
CA SER A 299 -14.45 4.42 6.27
C SER A 299 -14.93 4.01 7.68
N ILE A 300 -15.03 2.72 8.00
CA ILE A 300 -15.42 2.27 9.35
C ILE A 300 -14.48 2.86 10.41
N GLY A 301 -13.16 2.72 10.22
CA GLY A 301 -12.18 3.26 11.16
C GLY A 301 -12.25 4.78 11.30
N MET A 302 -12.31 5.50 10.18
CA MET A 302 -12.37 6.96 10.18
C MET A 302 -13.70 7.49 10.74
N VAL A 303 -14.85 6.91 10.37
CA VAL A 303 -16.16 7.30 10.87
C VAL A 303 -16.25 7.12 12.39
N ALA A 304 -15.67 6.06 12.94
CA ALA A 304 -15.59 5.91 14.41
C ALA A 304 -14.81 7.08 15.05
N GLY A 305 -13.70 7.49 14.43
CA GLY A 305 -12.96 8.69 14.82
C GLY A 305 -13.78 9.97 14.70
N CYS A 306 -14.53 10.15 13.60
CA CYS A 306 -15.41 11.30 13.40
C CYS A 306 -16.49 11.39 14.49
N VAL A 307 -17.13 10.26 14.84
CA VAL A 307 -18.16 10.19 15.89
C VAL A 307 -17.56 10.58 17.25
N VAL A 308 -16.43 9.97 17.62
CA VAL A 308 -15.78 10.26 18.91
C VAL A 308 -15.27 11.71 18.96
N SER A 309 -14.68 12.23 17.87
CA SER A 309 -14.20 13.61 17.82
C SER A 309 -15.33 14.64 17.93
N SER A 310 -16.49 14.38 17.30
CA SER A 310 -17.67 15.24 17.47
C SER A 310 -18.19 15.25 18.91
N ALA A 311 -18.18 14.08 19.57
CA ALA A 311 -18.63 13.94 20.95
C ALA A 311 -17.78 14.72 21.95
N LEU A 312 -16.56 15.13 21.63
CA LEU A 312 -15.72 15.98 22.48
C LEU A 312 -16.38 17.32 22.80
N ASN A 313 -17.27 17.82 21.93
CA ASN A 313 -18.00 19.06 22.16
C ASN A 313 -19.02 18.94 23.31
N VAL A 314 -19.56 17.75 23.54
CA VAL A 314 -20.64 17.47 24.52
C VAL A 314 -20.19 16.62 25.72
N ARG A 315 -18.95 16.10 25.66
CA ARG A 315 -18.34 15.25 26.70
C ARG A 315 -16.99 15.82 27.14
N PRO A 316 -16.98 16.71 28.17
CA PRO A 316 -15.74 17.32 28.67
C PRO A 316 -14.74 16.33 29.26
N ASP A 317 -15.21 15.18 29.76
CA ASP A 317 -14.40 14.06 30.22
C ASP A 317 -13.59 13.44 29.08
N TRP A 318 -14.21 13.25 27.91
CA TRP A 318 -13.52 12.76 26.71
C TRP A 318 -12.55 13.78 26.13
N GLU A 319 -12.92 15.08 26.16
CA GLU A 319 -11.99 16.15 25.76
C GLU A 319 -10.74 16.15 26.67
N THR A 320 -10.92 16.03 27.99
CA THR A 320 -9.81 15.93 28.94
C THR A 320 -8.95 14.68 28.70
N ALA A 321 -9.56 13.56 28.32
CA ALA A 321 -8.83 12.35 27.95
C ALA A 321 -8.08 12.51 26.62
N TYR A 322 -8.67 13.18 25.63
CA TYR A 322 -8.04 13.48 24.34
C TYR A 322 -6.78 14.35 24.48
N GLN A 323 -6.81 15.35 25.40
CA GLN A 323 -5.65 16.18 25.71
C GLN A 323 -4.45 15.35 26.27
N LYS A 324 -4.71 14.18 26.87
CA LYS A 324 -3.67 13.24 27.30
C LYS A 324 -3.18 12.34 26.17
N GLY A 325 -3.96 12.19 25.12
CA GLY A 325 -3.66 11.41 23.91
C GLY A 325 -4.80 10.52 23.45
N LEU A 326 -4.71 10.11 22.18
CA LEU A 326 -5.74 9.34 21.48
C LEU A 326 -6.12 8.03 22.21
N GLY A 327 -5.16 7.32 22.78
CA GLY A 327 -5.42 6.07 23.50
C GLY A 327 -6.29 6.29 24.74
N TYR A 328 -6.15 7.42 25.42
CA TYR A 328 -6.94 7.74 26.60
C TYR A 328 -8.40 8.08 26.26
N VAL A 329 -8.66 8.74 25.13
CA VAL A 329 -10.04 9.00 24.72
C VAL A 329 -10.74 7.71 24.30
N ILE A 330 -10.07 6.78 23.64
CA ILE A 330 -10.62 5.45 23.36
C ILE A 330 -10.94 4.71 24.68
N GLN A 331 -10.05 4.77 25.66
CA GLN A 331 -10.24 4.12 26.95
C GLN A 331 -11.42 4.72 27.73
N GLU A 332 -11.61 6.05 27.67
CA GLU A 332 -12.67 6.75 28.39
C GLU A 332 -14.03 6.61 27.70
N SER A 333 -14.02 6.44 26.37
CA SER A 333 -15.25 6.29 25.57
C SER A 333 -15.88 4.91 25.66
N LEU A 334 -15.21 3.90 26.22
CA LEU A 334 -15.65 2.51 26.30
C LEU A 334 -15.84 2.08 27.77
N TYR A 335 -16.90 1.33 28.04
CA TYR A 335 -17.24 0.89 29.38
C TYR A 335 -17.48 -0.65 29.42
N PRO A 336 -17.14 -1.34 30.51
CA PRO A 336 -16.37 -0.87 31.68
C PRO A 336 -14.86 -0.74 31.38
N ARG A 337 -14.13 0.03 32.20
CA ARG A 337 -12.71 0.34 31.98
C ARG A 337 -11.81 -0.87 31.73
N GLY A 338 -12.03 -1.99 32.42
CA GLY A 338 -11.27 -3.23 32.19
C GLY A 338 -11.50 -3.79 30.78
N PHE A 339 -12.71 -3.72 30.27
CA PHE A 339 -13.08 -4.12 28.92
C PHE A 339 -12.48 -3.15 27.88
N ALA A 340 -12.54 -1.85 28.15
CA ALA A 340 -11.89 -0.84 27.30
C ALA A 340 -10.39 -1.12 27.14
N LYS A 341 -9.68 -1.44 28.22
CA LYS A 341 -8.25 -1.82 28.18
C LYS A 341 -8.01 -3.11 27.37
N PHE A 342 -8.90 -4.09 27.50
CA PHE A 342 -8.80 -5.31 26.70
C PHE A 342 -8.94 -5.02 25.21
N LEU A 343 -9.98 -4.24 24.81
CA LEU A 343 -10.17 -3.84 23.41
C LEU A 343 -9.00 -3.01 22.89
N LEU A 344 -8.50 -2.09 23.70
CA LEU A 344 -7.38 -1.24 23.34
C LEU A 344 -6.09 -2.05 23.15
N THR A 345 -5.89 -3.11 23.97
CA THR A 345 -4.77 -4.06 23.78
C THR A 345 -4.86 -4.78 22.44
N LEU A 346 -6.06 -5.17 22.02
CA LEU A 346 -6.27 -5.77 20.69
C LEU A 346 -6.02 -4.74 19.56
N LEU A 347 -6.38 -3.46 19.77
CA LEU A 347 -6.07 -2.39 18.82
C LEU A 347 -4.56 -2.11 18.70
N VAL A 348 -3.77 -2.32 19.75
CA VAL A 348 -2.29 -2.28 19.64
C VAL A 348 -1.79 -3.29 18.62
N LEU A 349 -2.40 -4.48 18.54
CA LEU A 349 -2.05 -5.50 17.56
C LEU A 349 -2.33 -5.04 16.12
N SER A 350 -3.32 -4.16 15.90
CA SER A 350 -3.58 -3.59 14.56
C SER A 350 -2.41 -2.73 14.07
N GLY A 351 -1.78 -1.99 14.97
CA GLY A 351 -0.57 -1.22 14.68
C GLY A 351 0.61 -2.11 14.30
N ILE A 352 0.80 -3.23 15.00
CA ILE A 352 1.84 -4.21 14.68
C ILE A 352 1.61 -4.79 13.28
N ASN A 353 0.37 -5.15 12.94
CA ASN A 353 0.02 -5.70 11.63
C ASN A 353 0.39 -4.76 10.47
N THR A 354 -0.05 -3.51 10.52
CA THR A 354 0.29 -2.50 9.51
C THR A 354 1.80 -2.29 9.38
N ASN A 355 2.52 -2.32 10.50
CA ASN A 355 3.99 -2.23 10.52
C ASN A 355 4.67 -3.39 9.81
N VAL A 356 4.19 -4.61 10.01
CA VAL A 356 4.74 -5.81 9.37
C VAL A 356 4.62 -5.72 7.86
N ILE A 357 3.44 -5.30 7.35
CA ILE A 357 3.21 -5.05 5.92
C ILE A 357 4.17 -3.96 5.42
N GLY A 358 4.28 -2.85 6.16
CA GLY A 358 5.14 -1.72 5.80
C GLY A 358 6.61 -2.10 5.70
N ILE A 359 7.15 -2.81 6.69
CA ILE A 359 8.56 -3.28 6.69
C ILE A 359 8.84 -4.21 5.51
N TYR A 360 7.92 -5.15 5.26
CA TYR A 360 8.06 -6.10 4.14
C TYR A 360 8.02 -5.38 2.78
N SER A 361 7.03 -4.52 2.55
CA SER A 361 6.86 -3.78 1.30
C SER A 361 7.98 -2.78 1.05
N ALA A 362 8.50 -2.11 2.11
CA ALA A 362 9.66 -1.25 2.01
C ALA A 362 10.92 -2.02 1.57
N ALA A 363 11.17 -3.18 2.17
CA ALA A 363 12.31 -4.02 1.82
C ALA A 363 12.26 -4.48 0.36
N LEU A 364 11.07 -4.87 -0.15
CA LEU A 364 10.86 -5.20 -1.56
C LEU A 364 11.11 -4.00 -2.47
N SER A 365 10.65 -2.81 -2.08
CA SER A 365 10.85 -1.58 -2.84
C SER A 365 12.34 -1.24 -2.96
N PHE A 366 13.12 -1.38 -1.88
CA PHE A 366 14.56 -1.23 -1.92
C PHE A 366 15.22 -2.22 -2.88
N GLN A 367 14.83 -3.50 -2.84
CA GLN A 367 15.38 -4.50 -3.77
C GLN A 367 15.04 -4.20 -5.24
N GLN A 368 13.92 -3.55 -5.52
CA GLN A 368 13.50 -3.19 -6.88
C GLN A 368 14.22 -1.96 -7.45
N ILE A 369 14.94 -1.18 -6.64
CA ILE A 369 15.67 0.01 -7.12
C ILE A 369 16.74 -0.36 -8.14
N SER A 370 17.53 -1.43 -7.89
CA SER A 370 18.60 -1.82 -8.82
C SER A 370 19.06 -3.27 -8.60
N ARG A 371 19.76 -3.83 -9.61
CA ARG A 371 20.37 -5.17 -9.49
C ARG A 371 21.32 -5.32 -8.28
N PRO A 372 22.24 -4.38 -7.96
CA PRO A 372 23.04 -4.48 -6.74
C PRO A 372 22.19 -4.54 -5.46
N PHE A 373 21.10 -3.77 -5.41
CA PHE A 373 20.19 -3.75 -4.27
C PHE A 373 19.42 -5.07 -4.12
N SER A 374 19.04 -5.71 -5.23
CA SER A 374 18.40 -7.04 -5.19
C SER A 374 19.35 -8.14 -4.72
N LEU A 375 20.68 -7.92 -4.76
CA LEU A 375 21.66 -8.86 -4.22
C LEU A 375 21.83 -8.76 -2.71
N VAL A 376 21.39 -7.67 -2.09
CA VAL A 376 21.41 -7.50 -0.64
C VAL A 376 20.26 -8.31 -0.04
N PRO A 377 20.53 -9.14 0.99
CA PRO A 377 19.53 -9.91 1.70
C PRO A 377 18.39 -9.03 2.22
N ARG A 378 17.15 -9.53 2.13
CA ARG A 378 15.95 -8.79 2.51
C ARG A 378 15.96 -8.39 3.99
N PHE A 379 16.48 -9.24 4.88
CA PHE A 379 16.54 -8.94 6.32
C PHE A 379 17.40 -7.69 6.64
N LEU A 380 18.41 -7.36 5.82
CA LEU A 380 19.19 -6.13 5.99
C LEU A 380 18.38 -4.90 5.59
N TRP A 381 17.58 -5.00 4.53
CA TRP A 381 16.63 -3.94 4.17
C TRP A 381 15.54 -3.75 5.23
N MET A 382 15.06 -4.85 5.84
CA MET A 382 14.13 -4.79 6.97
C MET A 382 14.75 -4.11 8.20
N LEU A 383 16.05 -4.33 8.47
CA LEU A 383 16.76 -3.65 9.56
C LEU A 383 16.91 -2.15 9.28
N LEU A 384 17.23 -1.77 8.04
CA LEU A 384 17.26 -0.37 7.62
C LEU A 384 15.87 0.26 7.74
N SER A 385 14.81 -0.48 7.36
CA SER A 385 13.42 -0.04 7.53
C SER A 385 13.09 0.21 9.00
N LEU A 386 13.47 -0.68 9.91
CA LEU A 386 13.30 -0.50 11.36
C LEU A 386 13.94 0.82 11.85
N ALA A 387 15.19 1.08 11.44
CA ALA A 387 15.87 2.33 11.81
C ALA A 387 15.13 3.56 11.27
N GLY A 388 14.67 3.52 10.01
CA GLY A 388 13.88 4.59 9.40
C GLY A 388 12.54 4.82 10.11
N ILE A 389 11.82 3.75 10.45
CA ILE A 389 10.54 3.81 11.17
C ILE A 389 10.74 4.44 12.55
N LEU A 390 11.77 4.01 13.30
CA LEU A 390 12.05 4.56 14.61
C LEU A 390 12.41 6.06 14.54
N ALA A 391 13.22 6.46 13.53
CA ALA A 391 13.56 7.87 13.35
C ALA A 391 12.32 8.72 13.06
N LEU A 392 11.44 8.27 12.16
CA LEU A 392 10.21 8.99 11.80
C LEU A 392 9.20 9.00 12.96
N ALA A 393 8.98 7.87 13.61
CA ALA A 393 7.98 7.76 14.67
C ALA A 393 8.39 8.51 15.94
N LEU A 394 9.64 8.42 16.36
CA LEU A 394 10.14 9.15 17.53
C LEU A 394 10.22 10.66 17.26
N GLY A 395 10.52 11.06 16.01
CA GLY A 395 10.52 12.48 15.61
C GLY A 395 9.12 13.10 15.57
N GLY A 396 8.12 12.33 15.08
CA GLY A 396 6.73 12.80 14.91
C GLY A 396 5.79 12.57 16.10
N ARG A 397 6.25 11.92 17.17
CA ARG A 397 5.39 11.39 18.25
C ARG A 397 4.54 12.42 18.98
N GLU A 398 5.01 13.66 19.09
CA GLU A 398 4.35 14.72 19.87
C GLU A 398 3.34 15.53 19.07
N GLN A 399 3.33 15.37 17.73
CA GLN A 399 2.51 16.15 16.81
C GLN A 399 1.72 15.24 15.85
N LEU A 400 1.00 14.24 16.39
CA LEU A 400 0.33 13.22 15.60
C LEU A 400 -0.60 13.80 14.51
N ASN A 401 -1.43 14.80 14.85
CA ASN A 401 -2.38 15.39 13.89
C ASN A 401 -1.66 16.08 12.73
N GLN A 402 -0.60 16.85 13.00
CA GLN A 402 0.21 17.51 11.97
C GLN A 402 0.97 16.48 11.13
N TYR A 403 1.47 15.43 11.78
CA TYR A 403 2.14 14.34 11.08
C TYR A 403 1.19 13.60 10.14
N LEU A 404 -0.03 13.27 10.63
CA LEU A 404 -1.07 12.64 9.80
C LEU A 404 -1.46 13.54 8.63
N GLN A 405 -1.79 14.81 8.89
CA GLN A 405 -2.15 15.76 7.86
C GLN A 405 -1.08 15.83 6.77
N SER A 406 0.16 16.15 7.15
CA SER A 406 1.24 16.35 6.18
C SER A 406 1.61 15.06 5.45
N PHE A 407 1.72 13.96 6.17
CA PHE A 407 2.11 12.68 5.60
C PHE A 407 1.05 12.15 4.63
N LEU A 408 -0.22 12.10 5.04
CA LEU A 408 -1.29 11.55 4.20
C LEU A 408 -1.53 12.41 2.95
N SER A 409 -1.50 13.74 3.09
CA SER A 409 -1.63 14.63 1.92
C SER A 409 -0.48 14.43 0.94
N LEU A 410 0.78 14.39 1.40
CA LEU A 410 1.94 14.14 0.54
C LEU A 410 1.87 12.79 -0.18
N LEU A 411 1.33 11.76 0.48
CA LEU A 411 1.08 10.48 -0.18
C LEU A 411 0.10 10.62 -1.35
N GLY A 412 -0.98 11.36 -1.15
CA GLY A 412 -1.96 11.64 -2.21
C GLY A 412 -1.31 12.32 -3.41
N TYR A 413 -0.47 13.34 -3.20
CA TYR A 413 0.10 14.13 -4.28
C TYR A 413 0.93 13.31 -5.26
N TRP A 414 1.94 12.60 -4.78
CA TRP A 414 2.79 11.82 -5.67
C TRP A 414 2.08 10.58 -6.24
N CYS A 415 1.17 9.96 -5.45
CA CYS A 415 0.36 8.84 -5.90
C CYS A 415 -0.56 9.25 -7.06
N THR A 416 -1.12 10.46 -7.02
CA THR A 416 -1.94 11.01 -8.11
C THR A 416 -1.16 11.07 -9.42
N SER A 417 0.02 11.70 -9.43
CA SER A 417 0.87 11.71 -10.64
C SER A 417 1.24 10.30 -11.09
N TYR A 418 1.61 9.44 -10.15
CA TYR A 418 2.02 8.06 -10.41
C TYR A 418 0.91 7.26 -11.10
N ILE A 419 -0.29 7.27 -10.55
CA ILE A 419 -1.40 6.44 -11.06
C ILE A 419 -1.94 6.98 -12.38
N VAL A 420 -2.01 8.31 -12.56
CA VAL A 420 -2.41 8.93 -13.82
C VAL A 420 -1.49 8.47 -14.95
N ILE A 421 -0.18 8.52 -14.75
CA ILE A 421 0.80 8.09 -15.75
C ILE A 421 0.63 6.60 -16.11
N ILE A 422 0.40 5.74 -15.13
CA ILE A 422 0.19 4.30 -15.38
C ILE A 422 -1.10 4.03 -16.14
N LEU A 423 -2.19 4.68 -15.73
CA LEU A 423 -3.50 4.48 -16.36
C LEU A 423 -3.52 5.05 -17.78
N GLU A 424 -2.93 6.21 -18.02
CA GLU A 424 -2.83 6.78 -19.37
C GLU A 424 -1.93 5.97 -20.30
N GLU A 425 -0.79 5.44 -19.81
CA GLU A 425 0.00 4.48 -20.59
C GLU A 425 -0.85 3.27 -20.99
N HIS A 426 -1.64 2.73 -20.05
CA HIS A 426 -2.46 1.55 -20.32
C HIS A 426 -3.62 1.85 -21.28
N TYR A 427 -4.42 2.89 -21.00
CA TYR A 427 -5.64 3.14 -21.75
C TYR A 427 -5.41 3.91 -23.06
N ILE A 428 -4.50 4.89 -23.05
CA ILE A 428 -4.27 5.74 -24.26
C ILE A 428 -3.27 5.05 -25.20
N PHE A 429 -2.12 4.63 -24.70
CA PHE A 429 -1.04 4.12 -25.55
C PHE A 429 -1.11 2.62 -25.82
N ARG A 430 -1.72 1.84 -24.93
CA ARG A 430 -1.88 0.38 -25.05
C ARG A 430 -3.34 -0.04 -25.24
N LYS A 431 -4.26 0.92 -25.36
CA LYS A 431 -5.69 0.70 -25.65
C LYS A 431 -6.38 -0.27 -24.68
N GLY A 432 -5.92 -0.33 -23.42
CA GLY A 432 -6.44 -1.24 -22.40
C GLY A 432 -6.04 -2.72 -22.59
N ASP A 433 -5.09 -3.00 -23.49
CA ASP A 433 -4.67 -4.37 -23.78
C ASP A 433 -3.39 -4.76 -23.03
N PHE A 434 -3.50 -5.75 -22.14
CA PHE A 434 -2.37 -6.29 -21.39
C PHE A 434 -1.45 -7.18 -22.25
N ALA A 435 -1.90 -7.70 -23.38
CA ALA A 435 -1.05 -8.46 -24.31
C ALA A 435 0.00 -7.56 -24.98
N SER A 436 -0.22 -6.25 -25.01
CA SER A 436 0.73 -5.27 -25.54
C SER A 436 1.98 -5.06 -24.66
N TYR A 437 2.01 -5.62 -23.45
CA TYR A 437 3.14 -5.51 -22.55
C TYR A 437 4.18 -6.58 -22.85
N ASP A 438 5.44 -6.18 -23.06
CA ASP A 438 6.57 -7.10 -23.17
C ASP A 438 6.96 -7.66 -21.80
N LEU A 439 6.15 -8.62 -21.33
CA LEU A 439 6.27 -9.15 -19.98
C LEU A 439 7.59 -9.88 -19.72
N ASP A 440 8.28 -10.39 -20.74
CA ASP A 440 9.59 -11.04 -20.56
C ASP A 440 10.72 -10.01 -20.52
N GLY A 441 10.48 -8.81 -21.06
CA GLY A 441 11.42 -7.67 -21.02
C GLY A 441 11.33 -6.80 -19.77
N TRP A 442 10.46 -7.12 -18.80
CA TRP A 442 10.18 -6.28 -17.63
C TRP A 442 11.42 -5.85 -16.83
N ASN A 443 12.50 -6.64 -16.86
CA ASN A 443 13.76 -6.39 -16.12
C ASN A 443 14.94 -6.10 -17.05
N THR A 444 14.68 -5.81 -18.33
CA THR A 444 15.70 -5.55 -19.35
C THR A 444 15.66 -4.08 -19.77
N PRO A 445 16.64 -3.24 -19.37
CA PRO A 445 16.61 -1.79 -19.63
C PRO A 445 16.42 -1.42 -21.10
N SER A 446 17.04 -2.19 -22.02
CA SER A 446 16.96 -1.94 -23.47
C SER A 446 15.57 -2.21 -24.07
N ARG A 447 14.72 -2.99 -23.40
CA ARG A 447 13.35 -3.33 -23.85
C ARG A 447 12.27 -2.43 -23.22
N LEU A 448 12.66 -1.62 -22.22
CA LEU A 448 11.77 -0.67 -21.54
C LEU A 448 11.84 0.72 -22.20
N PRO A 449 10.81 1.57 -22.02
CA PRO A 449 10.86 2.96 -22.44
C PRO A 449 11.97 3.71 -21.70
N HIS A 450 12.39 4.85 -22.25
CA HIS A 450 13.35 5.73 -21.56
C HIS A 450 12.75 6.40 -20.34
N GLY A 451 11.42 6.63 -20.35
CA GLY A 451 10.66 7.24 -19.26
C GLY A 451 10.75 8.76 -19.23
N ILE A 452 11.14 9.39 -20.35
CA ILE A 452 11.26 10.85 -20.45
C ILE A 452 9.87 11.48 -20.33
N GLY A 453 8.87 10.94 -21.05
CA GLY A 453 7.49 11.44 -20.98
C GLY A 453 6.93 11.37 -19.57
N ALA A 454 7.14 10.24 -18.88
CA ALA A 454 6.72 10.07 -17.49
C ALA A 454 7.47 11.01 -16.54
N SER A 455 8.79 11.20 -16.75
CA SER A 455 9.60 12.12 -15.92
C SER A 455 9.16 13.57 -16.06
N VAL A 456 8.85 14.02 -17.28
CA VAL A 456 8.35 15.37 -17.53
C VAL A 456 6.98 15.57 -16.88
N ALA A 457 6.05 14.64 -17.12
CA ALA A 457 4.70 14.74 -16.54
C ALA A 457 4.72 14.68 -15.01
N PHE A 458 5.52 13.78 -14.43
CA PHE A 458 5.70 13.69 -12.98
C PHE A 458 6.33 14.95 -12.41
N GLY A 459 7.38 15.50 -13.06
CA GLY A 459 8.02 16.75 -12.66
C GLY A 459 7.07 17.96 -12.69
N LEU A 460 6.23 18.06 -13.72
CA LEU A 460 5.17 19.08 -13.76
C LEU A 460 4.12 18.83 -12.68
N GLY A 461 3.80 17.59 -12.37
CA GLY A 461 2.99 17.19 -11.22
C GLY A 461 3.58 17.69 -9.89
N VAL A 462 4.92 17.55 -9.71
CA VAL A 462 5.62 18.09 -8.52
C VAL A 462 5.41 19.60 -8.39
N VAL A 463 5.57 20.34 -9.49
CA VAL A 463 5.29 21.79 -9.50
C VAL A 463 3.84 22.07 -9.14
N ALA A 464 2.91 21.29 -9.70
CA ALA A 464 1.49 21.47 -9.45
C ALA A 464 1.13 21.28 -7.96
N TRP A 465 1.60 20.19 -7.33
CA TRP A 465 1.30 20.01 -5.90
C TRP A 465 1.98 21.04 -5.01
N CYS A 466 3.20 21.49 -5.33
CA CYS A 466 3.84 22.58 -4.60
C CYS A 466 3.05 23.91 -4.71
N MET A 467 2.34 24.14 -5.82
CA MET A 467 1.48 25.29 -5.96
C MET A 467 0.17 25.16 -5.19
N GLY A 468 -0.39 23.96 -5.10
CA GLY A 468 -1.72 23.69 -4.55
C GLY A 468 -1.78 23.21 -3.11
N MET A 469 -0.65 22.79 -2.50
CA MET A 469 -0.66 22.20 -1.16
C MET A 469 -0.84 23.22 -0.04
N SER A 470 -1.56 22.81 1.00
CA SER A 470 -1.73 23.57 2.26
C SER A 470 -1.27 22.71 3.42
N GLN A 471 0.01 22.86 3.80
CA GLN A 471 0.64 22.12 4.88
C GLN A 471 1.07 23.06 6.01
N THR A 472 1.26 22.54 7.21
CA THR A 472 1.66 23.34 8.39
C THR A 472 2.97 24.09 8.18
N TRP A 473 3.86 23.59 7.36
CA TRP A 473 5.19 24.13 7.08
C TRP A 473 5.29 24.91 5.76
N PHE A 474 4.30 24.75 4.86
CA PHE A 474 4.27 25.45 3.56
C PHE A 474 2.86 25.49 3.00
N VAL A 475 2.43 26.67 2.57
CA VAL A 475 1.18 26.90 1.85
C VAL A 475 1.49 27.44 0.45
N GLY A 476 1.10 26.68 -0.57
CA GLY A 476 1.35 26.99 -1.97
C GLY A 476 0.58 28.24 -2.44
N PRO A 477 1.04 28.88 -3.53
CA PRO A 477 0.40 30.11 -4.05
C PRO A 477 -1.09 29.95 -4.36
N LEU A 478 -1.51 28.81 -4.94
CA LEU A 478 -2.92 28.56 -5.25
C LEU A 478 -3.72 28.24 -3.98
N ALA A 479 -3.15 27.47 -3.06
CA ALA A 479 -3.78 27.15 -1.80
C ALA A 479 -4.10 28.41 -0.97
N ARG A 480 -3.22 29.42 -1.00
CA ARG A 480 -3.40 30.70 -0.30
C ARG A 480 -4.59 31.54 -0.80
N LEU A 481 -5.11 31.24 -1.97
CA LEU A 481 -6.29 31.93 -2.50
C LEU A 481 -7.60 31.44 -1.86
N ILE A 482 -7.54 30.37 -1.04
CA ILE A 482 -8.71 29.71 -0.47
C ILE A 482 -8.70 29.85 1.05
N GLY A 483 -9.35 30.90 1.56
CA GLY A 483 -9.41 31.18 2.99
C GLY A 483 -8.09 31.63 3.62
N ASP A 484 -8.13 31.95 4.90
CA ASP A 484 -6.98 32.50 5.63
C ASP A 484 -5.88 31.47 5.90
N SER A 485 -6.26 30.23 6.15
CA SER A 485 -5.34 29.10 6.39
C SER A 485 -4.91 28.37 5.12
N GLY A 486 -5.48 28.75 3.99
CA GLY A 486 -5.30 28.05 2.72
C GLY A 486 -6.23 26.83 2.57
N GLY A 487 -6.41 26.37 1.32
CA GLY A 487 -7.14 25.14 0.99
C GLY A 487 -6.29 24.21 0.14
N ASP A 488 -6.19 22.95 0.51
CA ASP A 488 -5.33 21.98 -0.18
C ASP A 488 -5.98 21.48 -1.48
N VAL A 489 -5.55 22.03 -2.60
CA VAL A 489 -5.98 21.64 -3.97
C VAL A 489 -4.89 20.90 -4.75
N ALA A 490 -3.90 20.37 -4.03
CA ALA A 490 -2.75 19.78 -4.67
C ALA A 490 -3.10 18.53 -5.47
N ASN A 491 -3.97 17.66 -4.97
CA ASN A 491 -4.35 16.44 -5.67
C ASN A 491 -5.07 16.72 -6.98
N GLU A 492 -6.06 17.63 -6.97
CA GLU A 492 -6.86 18.03 -8.11
C GLU A 492 -5.99 18.69 -9.18
N PHE A 493 -5.14 19.63 -8.75
CA PHE A 493 -4.27 20.33 -9.67
C PHE A 493 -3.18 19.41 -10.24
N THR A 494 -2.61 18.54 -9.42
CA THR A 494 -1.65 17.50 -9.84
C THR A 494 -2.28 16.55 -10.86
N PHE A 495 -3.53 16.11 -10.60
CA PHE A 495 -4.27 15.26 -11.53
C PHE A 495 -4.39 15.92 -12.91
N VAL A 496 -4.89 17.15 -12.96
CA VAL A 496 -5.11 17.88 -14.23
C VAL A 496 -3.79 18.10 -14.96
N VAL A 497 -2.77 18.62 -14.27
CA VAL A 497 -1.47 18.92 -14.88
C VAL A 497 -0.79 17.65 -15.40
N THR A 498 -0.79 16.58 -14.63
CA THR A 498 -0.16 15.33 -15.04
C THR A 498 -0.90 14.70 -16.22
N ALA A 499 -2.25 14.66 -16.16
CA ALA A 499 -3.07 14.09 -17.22
C ALA A 499 -2.96 14.84 -18.56
N VAL A 500 -2.81 16.16 -18.51
CA VAL A 500 -2.60 16.96 -19.73
C VAL A 500 -1.17 16.84 -20.26
N ALA A 501 -0.20 16.70 -19.36
CA ALA A 501 1.23 16.69 -19.72
C ALA A 501 1.71 15.35 -20.26
N TYR A 502 1.23 14.23 -19.71
CA TYR A 502 1.76 12.90 -20.05
C TYR A 502 1.50 12.49 -21.51
N PRO A 503 0.28 12.60 -22.08
CA PRO A 503 0.04 12.13 -23.43
C PRO A 503 0.93 12.77 -24.49
N PRO A 504 1.09 14.11 -24.58
CA PRO A 504 1.96 14.72 -25.57
C PRO A 504 3.44 14.40 -25.33
N ALA A 505 3.89 14.39 -24.07
CA ALA A 505 5.26 14.05 -23.72
C ALA A 505 5.61 12.60 -24.10
N ARG A 506 4.72 11.67 -23.81
CA ARG A 506 4.86 10.24 -24.16
C ARG A 506 4.77 10.00 -25.67
N TYR A 507 3.89 10.72 -26.37
CA TYR A 507 3.81 10.66 -27.82
C TYR A 507 5.13 11.09 -28.49
N LEU A 508 5.72 12.20 -28.02
CA LEU A 508 7.02 12.68 -28.52
C LEU A 508 8.14 11.68 -28.22
N GLU A 509 8.17 11.09 -27.02
CA GLU A 509 9.12 10.05 -26.66
C GLU A 509 9.03 8.85 -27.61
N ARG A 510 7.81 8.32 -27.85
CA ARG A 510 7.59 7.19 -28.76
C ARG A 510 7.97 7.54 -30.20
N LYS A 511 7.64 8.74 -30.68
CA LYS A 511 8.01 9.21 -32.02
C LYS A 511 9.52 9.30 -32.23
N HIS A 512 10.26 9.69 -31.18
CA HIS A 512 11.71 9.91 -31.27
C HIS A 512 12.53 8.64 -31.04
N PHE A 513 12.12 7.77 -30.11
CA PHE A 513 12.88 6.59 -29.70
C PHE A 513 12.23 5.26 -30.12
N GLY A 514 11.05 5.26 -30.69
CA GLY A 514 10.36 4.04 -31.18
C GLY A 514 9.83 3.12 -30.08
N LYS A 515 9.82 3.58 -28.82
CA LYS A 515 9.47 2.74 -27.67
C LYS A 515 8.38 3.39 -26.78
#